data_5bbe867b61458b6be7141cf54383b97e
#
_entry.id   5bbe867b61458b6be7141cf54383b97e
#
_cell.length_a   1.000
_cell.length_b   1.000
_cell.length_c   1.000
_cell.angle_alpha   90.00
_cell.angle_beta   90.00
_cell.angle_gamma   90.00
#
_symmetry.space_group_name_H-M   'P 1'
#
loop_
_entity.id
_entity.type
_entity.pdbx_description
1 polymer ?
#
loop_
_entity_poly.entity_id
_entity_poly.type
_entity_poly.pdbx_seq_one_letter_code
_entity_poly.pdbx_strand_id
1 'polypeptide(L)'
;MRWHLAVLGLVLASPAQGQTGDPGYRVGVVSESGDVATWLKPVGTGLSIDRVVPVGIMPTDIDGPHNITVSPDGRSYYISVAHGTPFGSLWKMDASGDSLLGRAQVEMFPTTITLTPDGQFAFVANSDFHGDHPRVNVVSVVHAPTMNKITDIPACDMPHGVKANHAGTRIYVSCMHSDEILQLDVATFRIARRARTGDGHVMATTGPSNHGPAAPLVGGVAKECSPTFVSVSPDDTRLYVACNYGNTLQVWDAATLTQIKEIPLGKGAYNVEPSPDGKLVLVTNKKEQSVSLVDATTLTEVARIPTSKKIVHGIAYSPNGRLAYVSSESIGADPGAVDVIDLSARKRVGSVAIPGQPTGITVLQLPSPTARR
;
A
#
# COMPACT_ATOMS: atom_id res chain seq x y z
N MET A 1 -69.50 -36.77 11.01
CA MET A 1 -68.31 -36.15 11.60
C MET A 1 -67.08 -36.65 10.84
N ARG A 2 -66.56 -35.87 9.89
CA ARG A 2 -65.35 -36.20 9.10
C ARG A 2 -64.21 -35.28 9.57
N TRP A 3 -63.16 -35.86 10.09
CA TRP A 3 -61.97 -35.15 10.54
C TRP A 3 -61.02 -35.00 9.35
N HIS A 4 -60.64 -33.78 8.98
CA HIS A 4 -59.57 -33.52 8.01
C HIS A 4 -58.27 -33.31 8.78
N LEU A 5 -57.32 -34.21 8.56
CA LEU A 5 -55.92 -34.03 8.97
C LEU A 5 -55.22 -33.08 7.99
N ALA A 6 -54.81 -31.94 8.44
CA ALA A 6 -53.91 -31.06 7.69
C ALA A 6 -52.46 -31.51 7.95
N VAL A 7 -51.75 -31.93 6.89
CA VAL A 7 -50.34 -32.23 6.92
C VAL A 7 -49.59 -30.93 6.67
N LEU A 8 -48.93 -30.43 7.71
CA LEU A 8 -47.98 -29.30 7.60
C LEU A 8 -46.68 -29.82 7.00
N GLY A 9 -46.42 -29.48 5.75
CA GLY A 9 -45.12 -29.75 5.08
C GLY A 9 -44.04 -28.78 5.59
N LEU A 10 -43.07 -29.29 6.34
CA LEU A 10 -41.85 -28.55 6.73
C LEU A 10 -40.97 -28.39 5.48
N VAL A 11 -40.90 -27.20 4.92
CA VAL A 11 -39.92 -26.87 3.88
C VAL A 11 -38.58 -26.59 4.59
N LEU A 12 -37.71 -27.57 4.61
CA LEU A 12 -36.30 -27.38 5.01
C LEU A 12 -35.60 -26.55 3.93
N ALA A 13 -35.34 -25.31 4.20
CA ALA A 13 -34.45 -24.48 3.38
C ALA A 13 -33.04 -25.07 3.46
N SER A 14 -32.58 -25.64 2.37
CA SER A 14 -31.19 -26.07 2.22
C SER A 14 -30.28 -24.84 2.36
N PRO A 15 -29.20 -24.92 3.17
CA PRO A 15 -28.21 -23.85 3.19
C PRO A 15 -27.61 -23.71 1.79
N ALA A 16 -27.60 -22.50 1.26
CA ALA A 16 -26.93 -22.19 0.00
C ALA A 16 -25.47 -22.66 0.10
N GLN A 17 -25.13 -23.70 -0.64
CA GLN A 17 -23.75 -24.15 -0.82
C GLN A 17 -23.00 -23.01 -1.51
N GLY A 18 -22.13 -22.31 -0.74
CA GLY A 18 -21.23 -21.31 -1.27
C GLY A 18 -20.40 -21.93 -2.40
N GLN A 19 -20.27 -21.22 -3.50
CA GLN A 19 -19.42 -21.58 -4.63
C GLN A 19 -18.03 -21.98 -4.13
N THR A 20 -17.66 -23.24 -4.28
CA THR A 20 -16.37 -23.82 -3.88
C THR A 20 -15.28 -23.63 -4.95
N GLY A 21 -15.51 -22.77 -5.95
CA GLY A 21 -14.57 -22.46 -7.02
C GLY A 21 -13.43 -21.54 -6.56
N ASP A 22 -12.27 -21.62 -7.20
CA ASP A 22 -11.17 -20.68 -7.02
C ASP A 22 -11.66 -19.27 -7.43
N PRO A 23 -11.55 -18.25 -6.55
CA PRO A 23 -12.04 -16.90 -6.85
C PRO A 23 -11.26 -16.17 -7.94
N GLY A 24 -10.21 -16.80 -8.50
CA GLY A 24 -9.43 -16.24 -9.61
C GLY A 24 -8.43 -15.15 -9.21
N TYR A 25 -8.08 -15.05 -7.94
CA TYR A 25 -7.05 -14.14 -7.46
C TYR A 25 -6.37 -14.63 -6.18
N ARG A 26 -5.24 -14.01 -5.86
CA ARG A 26 -4.48 -14.23 -4.62
C ARG A 26 -4.20 -12.88 -3.95
N VAL A 27 -4.07 -12.91 -2.64
CA VAL A 27 -3.61 -11.77 -1.84
C VAL A 27 -2.17 -12.02 -1.44
N GLY A 28 -1.26 -11.18 -1.90
CA GLY A 28 0.17 -11.26 -1.56
C GLY A 28 0.51 -10.30 -0.43
N VAL A 29 1.24 -10.76 0.56
CA VAL A 29 1.75 -9.96 1.67
C VAL A 29 3.21 -10.28 1.92
N VAL A 30 4.05 -9.27 2.12
CA VAL A 30 5.45 -9.46 2.51
C VAL A 30 5.61 -9.33 4.01
N SER A 31 6.53 -10.10 4.58
CA SER A 31 6.86 -10.09 6.01
C SER A 31 8.30 -9.68 6.21
N GLU A 32 8.51 -8.46 6.71
CA GLU A 32 9.81 -7.80 6.80
C GLU A 32 10.80 -8.57 7.68
N SER A 33 10.42 -9.00 8.88
CA SER A 33 11.28 -9.77 9.76
C SER A 33 11.24 -11.28 9.51
N GLY A 34 10.45 -11.73 8.55
CA GLY A 34 10.33 -13.13 8.17
C GLY A 34 10.99 -13.49 6.84
N ASP A 35 11.47 -12.50 6.09
CA ASP A 35 12.08 -12.65 4.76
C ASP A 35 11.27 -13.51 3.79
N VAL A 36 9.95 -13.28 3.77
CA VAL A 36 9.03 -14.03 2.91
C VAL A 36 7.97 -13.15 2.27
N ALA A 37 7.50 -13.60 1.10
CA ALA A 37 6.22 -13.21 0.53
C ALA A 37 5.23 -14.36 0.72
N THR A 38 4.11 -14.08 1.37
CA THR A 38 3.03 -15.05 1.61
C THR A 38 1.87 -14.75 0.68
N TRP A 39 1.49 -15.74 -0.13
CA TRP A 39 0.30 -15.68 -0.97
C TRP A 39 -0.86 -16.37 -0.28
N LEU A 40 -1.99 -15.68 -0.23
CA LEU A 40 -3.21 -16.12 0.44
C LEU A 40 -4.30 -16.37 -0.59
N LYS A 41 -5.05 -17.44 -0.38
CA LYS A 41 -6.22 -17.79 -1.18
C LYS A 41 -7.48 -17.41 -0.41
N PRO A 42 -8.43 -16.66 -1.00
CA PRO A 42 -9.73 -16.43 -0.40
C PRO A 42 -10.54 -17.73 -0.28
N VAL A 43 -11.11 -17.96 0.91
CA VAL A 43 -11.96 -19.09 1.22
C VAL A 43 -13.20 -18.61 1.99
N GLY A 44 -14.36 -18.65 1.36
CA GLY A 44 -15.58 -18.07 1.93
C GLY A 44 -15.41 -16.57 2.21
N THR A 45 -15.55 -16.16 3.46
CA THR A 45 -15.30 -14.77 3.90
C THR A 45 -13.92 -14.58 4.52
N GLY A 46 -13.06 -15.62 4.51
CA GLY A 46 -11.72 -15.60 5.09
C GLY A 46 -10.62 -15.78 4.06
N LEU A 47 -9.43 -16.05 4.58
CA LEU A 47 -8.21 -16.33 3.84
C LEU A 47 -7.53 -17.60 4.37
N SER A 48 -6.86 -18.34 3.50
CA SER A 48 -5.92 -19.40 3.87
C SER A 48 -4.58 -19.19 3.18
N ILE A 49 -3.49 -19.64 3.80
CA ILE A 49 -2.16 -19.62 3.16
C ILE A 49 -2.19 -20.56 1.96
N ASP A 50 -1.84 -20.04 0.80
CA ASP A 50 -1.70 -20.79 -0.45
C ASP A 50 -0.24 -21.25 -0.62
N ARG A 51 0.70 -20.31 -0.50
CA ARG A 51 2.15 -20.59 -0.57
C ARG A 51 2.97 -19.51 0.11
N VAL A 52 4.20 -19.87 0.50
CA VAL A 52 5.18 -18.96 1.10
C VAL A 52 6.44 -19.01 0.24
N VAL A 53 6.93 -17.84 -0.14
CA VAL A 53 8.06 -17.64 -1.05
C VAL A 53 9.19 -16.96 -0.26
N PRO A 54 10.35 -17.58 -0.09
CA PRO A 54 11.50 -16.92 0.51
C PRO A 54 11.95 -15.72 -0.31
N VAL A 55 12.27 -14.62 0.35
CA VAL A 55 12.77 -13.38 -0.24
C VAL A 55 14.02 -12.98 0.51
N GLY A 56 15.15 -12.99 -0.17
CA GLY A 56 16.43 -12.66 0.45
C GLY A 56 17.57 -13.44 -0.19
N ILE A 57 18.79 -13.03 0.10
CA ILE A 57 20.01 -13.62 -0.47
C ILE A 57 20.71 -14.51 0.55
N MET A 58 20.74 -14.07 1.79
CA MET A 58 21.49 -14.71 2.86
C MET A 58 20.54 -15.24 3.94
N PRO A 59 20.55 -16.53 4.25
CA PRO A 59 19.66 -17.10 5.28
C PRO A 59 19.90 -16.57 6.69
N THR A 60 21.03 -15.91 6.93
CA THR A 60 21.45 -15.39 8.24
C THR A 60 21.20 -13.90 8.42
N ASP A 61 20.92 -13.18 7.34
CA ASP A 61 20.67 -11.75 7.37
C ASP A 61 19.19 -11.48 7.12
N ILE A 62 18.64 -10.50 7.80
CA ILE A 62 17.29 -10.03 7.53
C ILE A 62 17.37 -9.09 6.33
N ASP A 63 16.83 -9.52 5.20
CA ASP A 63 16.78 -8.73 3.95
C ASP A 63 15.59 -7.74 3.95
N GLY A 64 14.55 -8.00 4.75
CA GLY A 64 13.46 -7.09 5.05
C GLY A 64 12.60 -6.71 3.84
N PRO A 65 11.84 -7.66 3.23
CA PRO A 65 10.88 -7.31 2.19
C PRO A 65 9.77 -6.41 2.77
N HIS A 66 9.71 -5.15 2.29
CA HIS A 66 8.85 -4.13 2.90
C HIS A 66 7.56 -3.84 2.12
N ASN A 67 7.63 -3.81 0.79
CA ASN A 67 6.46 -3.56 -0.06
C ASN A 67 6.38 -4.55 -1.21
N ILE A 68 5.17 -4.81 -1.69
CA ILE A 68 4.89 -5.68 -2.82
C ILE A 68 3.86 -5.04 -3.74
N THR A 69 4.10 -5.09 -5.06
CA THR A 69 3.16 -4.62 -6.08
C THR A 69 3.16 -5.57 -7.28
N VAL A 70 2.02 -5.70 -7.95
CA VAL A 70 1.86 -6.54 -9.13
C VAL A 70 2.02 -5.70 -10.39
N SER A 71 2.67 -6.26 -11.44
CA SER A 71 2.73 -5.61 -12.75
C SER A 71 1.33 -5.44 -13.35
N PRO A 72 1.10 -4.39 -14.17
CA PRO A 72 -0.21 -4.14 -14.79
C PRO A 72 -0.73 -5.32 -15.62
N ASP A 73 0.16 -6.12 -16.21
CA ASP A 73 -0.19 -7.31 -16.99
C ASP A 73 -0.41 -8.58 -16.15
N GLY A 74 -0.19 -8.50 -14.83
CA GLY A 74 -0.33 -9.61 -13.88
C GLY A 74 0.70 -10.73 -14.01
N ARG A 75 1.75 -10.55 -14.86
CA ARG A 75 2.75 -11.61 -15.10
C ARG A 75 3.92 -11.60 -14.13
N SER A 76 4.12 -10.48 -13.47
CA SER A 76 5.20 -10.30 -12.50
C SER A 76 4.70 -9.60 -11.25
N TYR A 77 5.43 -9.73 -10.17
CA TYR A 77 5.30 -8.87 -9.02
C TYR A 77 6.66 -8.36 -8.56
N TYR A 78 6.65 -7.23 -7.90
CA TYR A 78 7.86 -6.54 -7.46
C TYR A 78 7.87 -6.41 -5.95
N ILE A 79 9.04 -6.60 -5.36
CA ILE A 79 9.25 -6.51 -3.91
C ILE A 79 10.39 -5.51 -3.66
N SER A 80 10.16 -4.53 -2.77
CA SER A 80 11.25 -3.75 -2.20
C SER A 80 11.87 -4.53 -1.06
N VAL A 81 13.19 -4.72 -1.13
CA VAL A 81 13.98 -5.39 -0.11
C VAL A 81 14.77 -4.31 0.61
N ALA A 82 14.33 -4.00 1.83
CA ALA A 82 14.68 -2.76 2.52
C ALA A 82 16.10 -2.76 3.09
N HIS A 83 16.56 -3.93 3.52
CA HIS A 83 17.89 -4.12 4.09
C HIS A 83 18.85 -4.73 3.06
N GLY A 84 20.04 -4.98 3.47
CA GLY A 84 21.08 -5.52 2.62
C GLY A 84 22.24 -4.54 2.41
N THR A 85 23.44 -5.06 2.31
CA THR A 85 24.69 -4.28 2.19
C THR A 85 25.12 -4.22 0.74
N PRO A 86 25.51 -3.06 0.22
CA PRO A 86 25.53 -1.72 0.86
C PRO A 86 24.22 -0.95 0.74
N PHE A 87 23.24 -1.38 -0.11
CA PHE A 87 21.99 -0.68 -0.42
C PHE A 87 20.83 -1.65 -0.56
N GLY A 88 19.61 -1.13 -0.47
CA GLY A 88 18.39 -1.87 -0.74
C GLY A 88 18.25 -2.27 -2.21
N SER A 89 17.31 -3.12 -2.50
CA SER A 89 17.07 -3.62 -3.86
C SER A 89 15.59 -3.72 -4.21
N LEU A 90 15.28 -3.63 -5.50
CA LEU A 90 13.99 -3.94 -6.09
C LEU A 90 14.10 -5.30 -6.79
N TRP A 91 13.26 -6.25 -6.39
CA TRP A 91 13.19 -7.57 -7.01
C TRP A 91 11.98 -7.67 -7.91
N LYS A 92 12.15 -8.31 -9.07
CA LYS A 92 11.08 -8.69 -9.99
C LYS A 92 10.94 -10.20 -9.99
N MET A 93 9.74 -10.67 -9.66
CA MET A 93 9.41 -12.09 -9.53
C MET A 93 8.40 -12.51 -10.58
N ASP A 94 8.47 -13.75 -11.04
CA ASP A 94 7.44 -14.35 -11.89
C ASP A 94 6.17 -14.64 -11.07
N ALA A 95 5.03 -14.16 -11.52
CA ALA A 95 3.76 -14.37 -10.81
C ALA A 95 3.24 -15.81 -10.87
N SER A 96 3.69 -16.62 -11.85
CA SER A 96 3.23 -18.01 -12.02
C SER A 96 4.04 -19.03 -11.24
N GLY A 97 5.35 -18.79 -11.06
CA GLY A 97 6.30 -19.74 -10.50
C GLY A 97 7.17 -19.17 -9.37
N ASP A 98 6.97 -17.92 -9.00
CA ASP A 98 7.71 -17.23 -7.93
C ASP A 98 9.25 -17.23 -8.12
N SER A 99 9.72 -17.41 -9.35
CA SER A 99 11.15 -17.30 -9.68
C SER A 99 11.60 -15.86 -9.78
N LEU A 100 12.84 -15.57 -9.37
CA LEU A 100 13.45 -14.27 -9.54
C LEU A 100 13.77 -14.02 -11.02
N LEU A 101 13.14 -13.02 -11.62
CA LEU A 101 13.35 -12.61 -13.01
C LEU A 101 14.44 -11.54 -13.16
N GLY A 102 14.65 -10.75 -12.13
CA GLY A 102 15.66 -9.69 -12.15
C GLY A 102 15.70 -8.91 -10.86
N ARG A 103 16.79 -8.18 -10.66
CA ARG A 103 17.02 -7.35 -9.49
C ARG A 103 17.70 -6.05 -9.90
N ALA A 104 17.21 -4.93 -9.40
CA ALA A 104 17.84 -3.63 -9.49
C ALA A 104 18.33 -3.19 -8.12
N GLN A 105 19.56 -2.71 -8.05
CA GLN A 105 20.05 -2.02 -6.86
C GLN A 105 19.44 -0.62 -6.83
N VAL A 106 18.79 -0.28 -5.73
CA VAL A 106 18.24 1.04 -5.44
C VAL A 106 18.96 1.63 -4.24
N GLU A 107 18.43 2.66 -3.63
CA GLU A 107 19.07 3.30 -2.48
C GLU A 107 18.58 2.68 -1.16
N MET A 108 19.02 3.25 -0.04
CA MET A 108 18.80 2.68 1.28
C MET A 108 17.34 2.71 1.71
N PHE A 109 16.90 1.62 2.27
CA PHE A 109 15.58 1.37 2.78
C PHE A 109 14.47 1.73 1.77
N PRO A 110 14.38 1.01 0.63
CA PRO A 110 13.27 1.17 -0.30
C PRO A 110 11.95 0.76 0.39
N THR A 111 11.06 1.72 0.60
CA THR A 111 9.79 1.53 1.30
C THR A 111 8.67 1.11 0.38
N THR A 112 8.26 1.99 -0.52
CA THR A 112 7.12 1.73 -1.40
C THR A 112 7.52 1.75 -2.86
N ILE A 113 6.74 1.01 -3.64
CA ILE A 113 6.92 0.83 -5.09
C ILE A 113 5.61 1.23 -5.77
N THR A 114 5.71 1.97 -6.87
CA THR A 114 4.62 2.09 -7.82
C THR A 114 5.14 1.83 -9.23
N LEU A 115 4.31 1.17 -10.05
CA LEU A 115 4.59 0.99 -11.47
C LEU A 115 3.77 2.01 -12.28
N THR A 116 4.32 2.46 -13.40
CA THR A 116 3.50 3.15 -14.39
C THR A 116 2.48 2.17 -14.99
N PRO A 117 1.27 2.61 -15.36
CA PRO A 117 0.22 1.73 -15.88
C PRO A 117 0.59 0.97 -17.16
N ASP A 118 1.56 1.48 -17.93
CA ASP A 118 2.14 0.80 -19.10
C ASP A 118 3.21 -0.25 -18.72
N GLY A 119 3.54 -0.36 -17.43
CA GLY A 119 4.55 -1.29 -16.91
C GLY A 119 5.98 -0.98 -17.29
N GLN A 120 6.28 0.23 -17.80
CA GLN A 120 7.63 0.56 -18.26
C GLN A 120 8.55 1.00 -17.13
N PHE A 121 8.04 1.71 -16.14
CA PHE A 121 8.85 2.22 -15.04
C PHE A 121 8.33 1.82 -13.69
N ALA A 122 9.25 1.50 -12.79
CA ALA A 122 9.02 1.40 -11.36
C ALA A 122 9.65 2.60 -10.67
N PHE A 123 8.88 3.27 -9.83
CA PHE A 123 9.35 4.34 -8.94
C PHE A 123 9.40 3.78 -7.52
N VAL A 124 10.54 3.95 -6.85
CA VAL A 124 10.82 3.39 -5.53
C VAL A 124 11.21 4.51 -4.59
N ALA A 125 10.44 4.71 -3.53
CA ALA A 125 10.80 5.65 -2.47
C ALA A 125 11.85 5.03 -1.55
N ASN A 126 12.97 5.74 -1.32
CA ASN A 126 14.03 5.29 -0.43
C ASN A 126 14.04 6.19 0.82
N SER A 127 13.63 5.62 1.95
CA SER A 127 13.34 6.37 3.18
C SER A 127 14.51 6.49 4.14
N ASP A 128 15.53 5.65 3.99
CA ASP A 128 16.72 5.67 4.85
C ASP A 128 16.40 5.74 6.36
N PHE A 129 15.64 4.74 6.85
CA PHE A 129 15.25 4.69 8.26
C PHE A 129 16.41 4.41 9.22
N HIS A 130 17.51 3.84 8.72
CA HIS A 130 18.63 3.36 9.54
C HIS A 130 19.96 3.82 8.98
N GLY A 131 20.82 4.37 9.80
CA GLY A 131 22.21 4.50 9.47
C GLY A 131 22.92 5.75 9.99
N ASP A 132 24.22 5.60 10.19
CA ASP A 132 25.18 6.65 10.57
C ASP A 132 25.80 7.32 9.31
N HIS A 133 25.19 7.18 8.14
CA HIS A 133 25.66 7.74 6.87
C HIS A 133 24.79 8.95 6.45
N PRO A 134 25.25 9.74 5.48
CA PRO A 134 24.45 10.85 4.94
C PRO A 134 23.11 10.32 4.40
N ARG A 135 22.02 10.99 4.75
CA ARG A 135 20.66 10.60 4.36
C ARG A 135 20.50 10.54 2.84
N VAL A 136 19.87 9.49 2.39
CA VAL A 136 19.49 9.28 1.00
C VAL A 136 18.02 9.64 0.82
N ASN A 137 17.76 10.81 0.26
CA ASN A 137 16.41 11.37 0.10
C ASN A 137 16.01 11.37 -1.38
N VAL A 138 15.88 10.19 -1.96
CA VAL A 138 15.63 10.03 -3.40
C VAL A 138 14.46 9.10 -3.70
N VAL A 139 13.89 9.27 -4.90
CA VAL A 139 13.04 8.29 -5.56
C VAL A 139 13.83 7.68 -6.70
N SER A 140 14.11 6.38 -6.61
CA SER A 140 14.79 5.64 -7.68
C SER A 140 13.81 5.32 -8.80
N VAL A 141 14.25 5.48 -10.05
CA VAL A 141 13.52 5.10 -11.26
C VAL A 141 14.20 3.90 -11.89
N VAL A 142 13.45 2.82 -12.04
CA VAL A 142 13.93 1.57 -12.66
C VAL A 142 13.10 1.27 -13.90
N HIS A 143 13.77 0.94 -15.02
CA HIS A 143 13.09 0.42 -16.21
C HIS A 143 12.64 -1.02 -15.91
N ALA A 144 11.36 -1.19 -15.67
CA ALA A 144 10.77 -2.39 -15.12
C ALA A 144 10.93 -3.65 -16.01
N PRO A 145 10.91 -3.56 -17.36
CA PRO A 145 11.19 -4.73 -18.21
C PRO A 145 12.60 -5.29 -18.04
N THR A 146 13.63 -4.44 -17.96
CA THR A 146 15.05 -4.87 -17.92
C THR A 146 15.66 -4.83 -16.53
N MET A 147 14.97 -4.26 -15.53
CA MET A 147 15.48 -4.04 -14.17
C MET A 147 16.74 -3.16 -14.10
N ASN A 148 16.94 -2.29 -15.08
CA ASN A 148 18.02 -1.32 -15.07
C ASN A 148 17.58 -0.04 -14.33
N LYS A 149 18.33 0.38 -13.31
CA LYS A 149 18.14 1.70 -12.69
C LYS A 149 18.48 2.79 -13.69
N ILE A 150 17.55 3.71 -13.94
CA ILE A 150 17.69 4.83 -14.88
C ILE A 150 18.31 6.03 -14.18
N THR A 151 17.73 6.41 -13.04
CA THR A 151 18.17 7.60 -12.29
C THR A 151 17.64 7.55 -10.85
N ASP A 152 18.23 8.38 -10.02
CA ASP A 152 17.69 8.75 -8.70
C ASP A 152 17.25 10.20 -8.76
N ILE A 153 15.99 10.45 -8.42
CA ILE A 153 15.41 11.79 -8.37
C ILE A 153 15.60 12.32 -6.95
N PRO A 154 16.41 13.37 -6.74
CA PRO A 154 16.46 14.04 -5.44
C PRO A 154 15.06 14.52 -5.06
N ALA A 155 14.55 14.05 -3.94
CA ALA A 155 13.14 14.25 -3.57
C ALA A 155 12.99 15.18 -2.37
N CYS A 156 12.83 14.63 -1.19
CA CYS A 156 12.47 15.34 0.04
C CYS A 156 13.01 14.58 1.25
N ASP A 157 12.87 15.14 2.45
CA ASP A 157 13.31 14.42 3.65
C ASP A 157 12.36 13.27 3.96
N MET A 158 12.88 12.05 3.89
CA MET A 158 12.18 10.78 4.12
C MET A 158 10.99 10.55 3.18
N PRO A 159 11.24 10.37 1.85
CA PRO A 159 10.20 9.96 0.92
C PRO A 159 9.73 8.55 1.30
N HIS A 160 8.40 8.37 1.50
CA HIS A 160 7.87 7.11 2.00
C HIS A 160 6.81 6.50 1.07
N GLY A 161 5.66 7.12 0.92
CA GLY A 161 4.63 6.68 0.00
C GLY A 161 4.89 7.18 -1.43
N VAL A 162 4.74 6.31 -2.41
CA VAL A 162 4.83 6.66 -3.83
C VAL A 162 3.67 6.04 -4.60
N LYS A 163 2.98 6.84 -5.45
CA LYS A 163 1.81 6.39 -6.21
C LYS A 163 1.74 7.02 -7.59
N ALA A 164 1.60 6.20 -8.63
CA ALA A 164 1.32 6.64 -9.99
C ALA A 164 -0.16 7.01 -10.14
N ASN A 165 -0.45 8.02 -10.96
CA ASN A 165 -1.81 8.26 -11.42
C ASN A 165 -2.20 7.24 -12.50
N HIS A 166 -3.52 7.07 -12.73
CA HIS A 166 -4.03 6.09 -13.68
C HIS A 166 -3.70 6.44 -15.15
N ALA A 167 -3.51 7.73 -15.44
CA ALA A 167 -3.04 8.18 -16.75
C ALA A 167 -1.56 7.89 -17.02
N GLY A 168 -0.77 7.48 -16.01
CA GLY A 168 0.65 7.17 -16.14
C GLY A 168 1.55 8.38 -16.38
N THR A 169 1.07 9.58 -16.13
CA THR A 169 1.79 10.83 -16.43
C THR A 169 2.42 11.48 -15.21
N ARG A 170 1.96 11.11 -14.01
CA ARG A 170 2.38 11.69 -12.73
C ARG A 170 2.64 10.63 -11.68
N ILE A 171 3.64 10.90 -10.84
CA ILE A 171 3.90 10.13 -9.62
C ILE A 171 3.80 11.10 -8.45
N TYR A 172 3.05 10.72 -7.43
CA TYR A 172 2.95 11.47 -6.19
C TYR A 172 3.79 10.82 -5.10
N VAL A 173 4.45 11.64 -4.29
CA VAL A 173 5.36 11.18 -3.22
C VAL A 173 5.00 11.89 -1.92
N SER A 174 4.85 11.15 -0.84
CA SER A 174 4.70 11.68 0.51
C SER A 174 6.05 11.73 1.23
N CYS A 175 6.32 12.80 1.94
CA CYS A 175 7.60 13.12 2.57
C CYS A 175 7.40 13.28 4.07
N MET A 176 7.70 12.22 4.83
CA MET A 176 7.34 12.13 6.26
C MET A 176 8.00 13.17 7.15
N HIS A 177 9.23 13.57 6.86
CA HIS A 177 9.99 14.45 7.74
C HIS A 177 9.95 15.92 7.32
N SER A 178 9.70 16.20 6.04
CA SER A 178 9.59 17.57 5.54
C SER A 178 8.15 18.08 5.45
N ASP A 179 7.15 17.27 5.82
CA ASP A 179 5.73 17.63 5.73
C ASP A 179 5.34 18.10 4.32
N GLU A 180 5.75 17.35 3.28
CA GLU A 180 5.53 17.71 1.87
C GLU A 180 4.86 16.58 1.11
N ILE A 181 4.18 16.95 0.03
CA ILE A 181 3.84 16.07 -1.09
C ILE A 181 4.49 16.60 -2.37
N LEU A 182 5.01 15.68 -3.17
CA LEU A 182 5.62 15.99 -4.47
C LEU A 182 4.78 15.40 -5.59
N GLN A 183 4.77 16.10 -6.71
CA GLN A 183 4.29 15.59 -7.99
C GLN A 183 5.49 15.50 -8.94
N LEU A 184 5.83 14.28 -9.38
CA LEU A 184 6.86 14.03 -10.37
C LEU A 184 6.22 13.88 -11.75
N ASP A 185 6.90 14.35 -12.77
CA ASP A 185 6.53 14.15 -14.16
C ASP A 185 7.22 12.90 -14.71
N VAL A 186 6.43 11.95 -15.23
CA VAL A 186 6.93 10.65 -15.70
C VAL A 186 7.79 10.78 -16.98
N ALA A 187 7.48 11.74 -17.85
CA ALA A 187 8.21 11.90 -19.11
C ALA A 187 9.61 12.51 -18.92
N THR A 188 9.80 13.31 -17.88
CA THR A 188 11.06 14.03 -17.64
C THR A 188 11.83 13.55 -16.41
N PHE A 189 11.22 12.71 -15.56
CA PHE A 189 11.74 12.30 -14.25
C PHE A 189 12.14 13.48 -13.36
N ARG A 190 11.32 14.52 -13.34
CA ARG A 190 11.56 15.73 -12.57
C ARG A 190 10.40 16.07 -11.66
N ILE A 191 10.66 16.80 -10.59
CA ILE A 191 9.63 17.36 -9.73
C ILE A 191 8.92 18.46 -10.51
N ALA A 192 7.62 18.25 -10.77
CA ALA A 192 6.77 19.23 -11.43
C ALA A 192 6.14 20.20 -10.43
N ARG A 193 5.81 19.72 -9.21
CA ARG A 193 5.19 20.52 -8.14
C ARG A 193 5.59 20.03 -6.76
N ARG A 194 5.52 20.93 -5.78
CA ARG A 194 5.66 20.65 -4.33
C ARG A 194 4.57 21.38 -3.56
N ALA A 195 4.05 20.76 -2.52
CA ALA A 195 3.14 21.42 -1.58
C ALA A 195 3.42 20.98 -0.14
N ARG A 196 3.24 21.87 0.80
CA ARG A 196 3.30 21.57 2.23
C ARG A 196 1.99 21.02 2.73
N THR A 197 2.06 20.00 3.56
CA THR A 197 0.86 19.37 4.14
C THR A 197 0.37 20.05 5.41
N GLY A 198 1.17 20.93 6.04
CA GLY A 198 0.75 21.68 7.23
C GLY A 198 -0.17 22.86 6.90
N ASP A 199 0.28 23.76 6.06
CA ASP A 199 -0.41 25.02 5.71
C ASP A 199 -1.02 25.01 4.30
N GLY A 200 -0.88 23.91 3.56
CA GLY A 200 -1.38 23.80 2.18
C GLY A 200 -0.66 24.67 1.16
N HIS A 201 0.47 25.26 1.51
CA HIS A 201 1.19 26.18 0.64
C HIS A 201 1.87 25.48 -0.53
N VAL A 202 1.56 25.87 -1.76
CA VAL A 202 2.26 25.37 -2.97
C VAL A 202 3.62 26.06 -3.07
N MET A 203 4.68 25.24 -3.04
CA MET A 203 6.05 25.72 -3.03
C MET A 203 6.60 25.90 -4.44
N ALA A 204 7.58 26.83 -4.62
CA ALA A 204 8.29 26.96 -5.88
C ALA A 204 9.09 25.69 -6.20
N THR A 205 9.04 25.24 -7.48
CA THR A 205 9.70 24.01 -7.96
C THR A 205 11.20 24.19 -8.25
N THR A 206 11.71 25.42 -8.25
CA THR A 206 13.08 25.73 -8.67
C THR A 206 14.05 25.67 -7.50
N GLY A 207 14.89 24.67 -7.53
CA GLY A 207 16.05 24.44 -6.69
C GLY A 207 16.06 23.00 -6.14
N PRO A 208 17.24 22.37 -6.01
CA PRO A 208 17.34 21.29 -5.05
C PRO A 208 16.82 21.86 -3.73
N SER A 209 16.04 21.06 -2.98
CA SER A 209 15.78 21.42 -1.59
C SER A 209 17.15 21.80 -1.00
N ASN A 210 17.34 23.07 -0.62
CA ASN A 210 18.58 23.52 0.05
C ASN A 210 18.66 22.91 1.48
N HIS A 211 18.05 21.78 1.68
CA HIS A 211 18.34 20.87 2.75
C HIS A 211 19.62 20.12 2.32
N GLY A 212 20.74 20.77 2.48
CA GLY A 212 22.00 20.10 2.70
C GLY A 212 21.81 19.01 3.74
N PRO A 213 22.81 18.14 4.02
CA PRO A 213 22.67 17.06 4.97
C PRO A 213 21.86 17.60 6.15
N ALA A 214 20.65 17.01 6.37
CA ALA A 214 19.60 17.60 7.20
C ALA A 214 20.24 18.18 8.46
N ALA A 215 20.34 19.51 8.53
CA ALA A 215 20.75 20.17 9.76
C ALA A 215 19.79 19.61 10.83
N PRO A 216 20.28 19.15 11.98
CA PRO A 216 19.41 18.77 13.07
C PRO A 216 18.40 19.90 13.20
N LEU A 217 17.10 19.58 13.28
CA LEU A 217 15.99 20.54 13.35
C LEU A 217 16.28 21.60 14.41
N VAL A 218 17.06 22.61 14.06
CA VAL A 218 17.37 23.77 14.90
C VAL A 218 16.26 24.77 14.62
N GLY A 219 15.30 24.79 15.52
CA GLY A 219 14.09 25.60 15.43
C GLY A 219 12.92 24.78 14.92
N GLY A 220 12.34 23.94 15.80
CA GLY A 220 11.28 23.00 15.48
C GLY A 220 10.10 23.66 14.79
N VAL A 221 10.00 23.51 13.48
CA VAL A 221 8.69 23.52 12.83
C VAL A 221 8.02 22.25 13.35
N ALA A 222 6.98 22.40 14.16
CA ALA A 222 6.22 21.27 14.66
C ALA A 222 5.77 20.47 13.45
N LYS A 223 6.03 19.15 13.45
CA LYS A 223 5.45 18.23 12.45
C LYS A 223 3.94 18.33 12.59
N GLU A 224 3.27 18.76 11.54
CA GLU A 224 1.82 18.94 11.58
C GLU A 224 1.12 17.69 11.02
N CYS A 225 1.56 17.17 9.89
CA CYS A 225 0.98 16.01 9.20
C CYS A 225 1.86 14.76 9.33
N SER A 226 3.15 14.83 8.98
CA SER A 226 4.01 13.68 8.75
C SER A 226 3.36 12.69 7.76
N PRO A 227 3.23 13.06 6.46
CA PRO A 227 2.51 12.27 5.48
C PRO A 227 3.25 10.96 5.20
N THR A 228 2.61 9.82 5.46
CA THR A 228 3.19 8.49 5.27
C THR A 228 2.87 7.91 3.92
N PHE A 229 1.61 7.94 3.53
CA PHE A 229 1.16 7.45 2.23
C PHE A 229 0.34 8.50 1.49
N VAL A 230 0.42 8.43 0.17
CA VAL A 230 -0.42 9.16 -0.76
C VAL A 230 -1.06 8.19 -1.74
N SER A 231 -2.33 8.37 -2.05
CA SER A 231 -3.03 7.63 -3.09
C SER A 231 -3.86 8.55 -3.97
N VAL A 232 -4.22 8.07 -5.16
CA VAL A 232 -4.90 8.85 -6.20
C VAL A 232 -6.32 8.30 -6.37
N SER A 233 -7.32 9.17 -6.51
CA SER A 233 -8.68 8.75 -6.83
C SER A 233 -8.73 8.06 -8.21
N PRO A 234 -9.68 7.12 -8.45
CA PRO A 234 -9.77 6.40 -9.73
C PRO A 234 -9.92 7.28 -10.97
N ASP A 235 -10.41 8.51 -10.80
CA ASP A 235 -10.59 9.52 -11.86
C ASP A 235 -9.40 10.50 -11.99
N ASP A 236 -8.32 10.30 -11.24
CA ASP A 236 -7.12 11.13 -11.18
C ASP A 236 -7.35 12.59 -10.73
N THR A 237 -8.51 12.90 -10.15
CA THR A 237 -8.84 14.28 -9.75
C THR A 237 -8.41 14.65 -8.36
N ARG A 238 -8.28 13.66 -7.45
CA ARG A 238 -7.96 13.87 -6.04
C ARG A 238 -6.77 13.06 -5.58
N LEU A 239 -6.05 13.61 -4.60
CA LEU A 239 -5.09 12.86 -3.79
C LEU A 239 -5.64 12.71 -2.38
N TYR A 240 -5.35 11.56 -1.80
CA TYR A 240 -5.61 11.22 -0.41
C TYR A 240 -4.28 11.04 0.29
N VAL A 241 -4.04 11.82 1.35
CA VAL A 241 -2.77 11.83 2.08
C VAL A 241 -3.01 11.48 3.54
N ALA A 242 -2.40 10.39 3.99
CA ALA A 242 -2.49 9.94 5.37
C ALA A 242 -1.47 10.67 6.24
N CYS A 243 -1.93 11.46 7.20
CA CYS A 243 -1.13 12.25 8.12
C CYS A 243 -0.92 11.50 9.44
N ASN A 244 0.23 10.85 9.60
CA ASN A 244 0.49 9.99 10.76
C ASN A 244 0.56 10.76 12.08
N TYR A 245 1.23 11.90 12.10
CA TYR A 245 1.32 12.74 13.28
C TYR A 245 0.03 13.52 13.51
N GLY A 246 -0.55 14.08 12.45
CA GLY A 246 -1.80 14.84 12.48
C GLY A 246 -3.03 14.00 12.84
N ASN A 247 -2.98 12.67 12.67
CA ASN A 247 -4.13 11.77 12.84
C ASN A 247 -5.31 12.16 11.92
N THR A 248 -5.00 12.55 10.70
CA THR A 248 -5.98 13.04 9.72
C THR A 248 -5.79 12.40 8.36
N LEU A 249 -6.82 12.48 7.53
CA LEU A 249 -6.75 12.31 6.09
C LEU A 249 -6.87 13.69 5.44
N GLN A 250 -5.88 14.08 4.67
CA GLN A 250 -5.99 15.26 3.82
C GLN A 250 -6.41 14.87 2.41
N VAL A 251 -7.32 15.64 1.84
CA VAL A 251 -7.80 15.51 0.46
C VAL A 251 -7.32 16.71 -0.33
N TRP A 252 -6.70 16.45 -1.47
CA TRP A 252 -6.06 17.47 -2.31
C TRP A 252 -6.55 17.39 -3.75
N ASP A 253 -6.57 18.50 -4.45
CA ASP A 253 -6.69 18.53 -5.90
C ASP A 253 -5.39 18.02 -6.54
N ALA A 254 -5.49 16.98 -7.37
CA ALA A 254 -4.31 16.29 -7.91
C ALA A 254 -3.55 17.13 -8.94
N ALA A 255 -4.24 18.01 -9.67
CA ALA A 255 -3.63 18.85 -10.71
C ALA A 255 -2.89 20.06 -10.14
N THR A 256 -3.47 20.70 -9.14
CA THR A 256 -2.95 21.97 -8.58
C THR A 256 -2.13 21.77 -7.32
N LEU A 257 -2.26 20.61 -6.63
CA LEU A 257 -1.77 20.37 -5.27
C LEU A 257 -2.32 21.39 -4.27
N THR A 258 -3.60 21.72 -4.38
CA THR A 258 -4.30 22.56 -3.42
C THR A 258 -5.10 21.70 -2.47
N GLN A 259 -4.98 21.93 -1.17
CA GLN A 259 -5.73 21.18 -0.16
C GLN A 259 -7.22 21.53 -0.24
N ILE A 260 -8.07 20.49 -0.34
CA ILE A 260 -9.53 20.62 -0.40
C ILE A 260 -10.13 20.49 0.99
N LYS A 261 -9.68 19.49 1.76
CA LYS A 261 -10.22 19.19 3.09
C LYS A 261 -9.24 18.41 3.94
N GLU A 262 -9.37 18.57 5.25
CA GLU A 262 -8.77 17.72 6.27
C GLU A 262 -9.85 17.07 7.10
N ILE A 263 -9.70 15.76 7.37
CA ILE A 263 -10.69 14.90 8.00
C ILE A 263 -10.02 14.26 9.22
N PRO A 264 -10.44 14.54 10.45
CA PRO A 264 -9.96 13.85 11.64
C PRO A 264 -10.27 12.35 11.57
N LEU A 265 -9.29 11.51 11.90
CA LEU A 265 -9.38 10.06 11.89
C LEU A 265 -8.90 9.44 13.21
N GLY A 266 -8.69 8.13 13.21
CA GLY A 266 -8.03 7.41 14.29
C GLY A 266 -6.54 7.73 14.40
N LYS A 267 -5.94 7.37 15.55
CA LYS A 267 -4.55 7.69 15.85
C LYS A 267 -3.57 7.01 14.91
N GLY A 268 -2.66 7.81 14.36
CA GLY A 268 -1.58 7.35 13.49
C GLY A 268 -2.08 6.92 12.11
N ALA A 269 -2.88 7.75 11.43
CA ALA A 269 -3.25 7.53 10.04
C ALA A 269 -2.00 7.21 9.21
N TYR A 270 -1.97 6.07 8.49
CA TYR A 270 -0.72 5.57 7.93
C TYR A 270 -0.81 5.23 6.44
N ASN A 271 -1.53 4.16 6.07
CA ASN A 271 -1.78 3.83 4.66
C ASN A 271 -3.15 4.33 4.24
N VAL A 272 -3.28 4.71 2.98
CA VAL A 272 -4.53 5.19 2.40
C VAL A 272 -4.72 4.64 1.00
N GLU A 273 -5.90 4.05 0.75
CA GLU A 273 -6.29 3.57 -0.58
C GLU A 273 -7.78 3.85 -0.84
N PRO A 274 -8.13 4.49 -1.97
CA PRO A 274 -9.51 4.58 -2.41
C PRO A 274 -10.02 3.23 -2.89
N SER A 275 -11.31 2.96 -2.70
CA SER A 275 -11.96 1.78 -3.28
C SER A 275 -11.94 1.84 -4.81
N PRO A 276 -11.94 0.70 -5.52
CA PRO A 276 -11.90 0.69 -6.99
C PRO A 276 -13.06 1.43 -7.67
N ASP A 277 -14.20 1.55 -7.00
CA ASP A 277 -15.37 2.32 -7.49
C ASP A 277 -15.34 3.81 -7.08
N GLY A 278 -14.29 4.23 -6.36
CA GLY A 278 -14.09 5.60 -5.93
C GLY A 278 -15.06 6.14 -4.87
N LYS A 279 -15.90 5.27 -4.27
CA LYS A 279 -16.92 5.73 -3.30
C LYS A 279 -16.40 5.81 -1.87
N LEU A 280 -15.44 4.99 -1.53
CA LEU A 280 -14.85 4.92 -0.20
C LEU A 280 -13.35 5.15 -0.24
N VAL A 281 -12.80 5.65 0.85
CA VAL A 281 -11.36 5.71 1.09
C VAL A 281 -11.08 5.01 2.41
N LEU A 282 -10.22 4.01 2.37
CA LEU A 282 -9.76 3.33 3.58
C LEU A 282 -8.45 3.96 4.07
N VAL A 283 -8.34 4.13 5.38
CA VAL A 283 -7.11 4.61 6.02
C VAL A 283 -6.80 3.73 7.22
N THR A 284 -5.58 3.17 7.27
CA THR A 284 -5.14 2.42 8.45
C THR A 284 -4.72 3.38 9.56
N ASN A 285 -5.13 3.09 10.79
CA ASN A 285 -4.79 3.87 11.98
C ASN A 285 -3.75 3.08 12.80
N LYS A 286 -2.47 3.24 12.46
CA LYS A 286 -1.35 2.40 12.96
C LYS A 286 -1.22 2.40 14.48
N LYS A 287 -1.61 3.50 15.15
CA LYS A 287 -1.52 3.65 16.60
C LYS A 287 -2.83 3.36 17.35
N GLU A 288 -3.92 3.00 16.64
CA GLU A 288 -5.25 2.80 17.26
C GLU A 288 -5.84 1.40 17.04
N GLN A 289 -5.18 0.52 16.30
CA GLN A 289 -5.68 -0.82 15.98
C GLN A 289 -7.05 -0.78 15.24
N SER A 290 -7.15 0.07 14.22
CA SER A 290 -8.38 0.24 13.47
C SER A 290 -8.13 0.66 12.01
N VAL A 291 -9.18 0.58 11.20
CA VAL A 291 -9.24 1.16 9.85
C VAL A 291 -10.40 2.14 9.82
N SER A 292 -10.16 3.36 9.37
CA SER A 292 -11.18 4.35 9.10
C SER A 292 -11.74 4.17 7.69
N LEU A 293 -13.05 4.23 7.56
CA LEU A 293 -13.78 4.25 6.29
C LEU A 293 -14.32 5.66 6.07
N VAL A 294 -13.88 6.30 5.00
CA VAL A 294 -14.30 7.66 4.64
C VAL A 294 -15.14 7.60 3.36
N ASP A 295 -16.29 8.26 3.36
CA ASP A 295 -17.09 8.47 2.15
C ASP A 295 -16.40 9.52 1.26
N ALA A 296 -16.05 9.13 0.02
CA ALA A 296 -15.28 9.98 -0.89
C ALA A 296 -16.09 11.15 -1.47
N THR A 297 -17.42 11.12 -1.36
CA THR A 297 -18.31 12.19 -1.83
C THR A 297 -18.49 13.25 -0.75
N THR A 298 -18.89 12.84 0.45
CA THR A 298 -19.15 13.74 1.57
C THR A 298 -17.89 14.16 2.32
N LEU A 299 -16.78 13.42 2.12
CA LEU A 299 -15.51 13.59 2.81
C LEU A 299 -15.70 13.56 4.34
N THR A 300 -16.37 12.52 4.81
CA THR A 300 -16.62 12.26 6.25
C THR A 300 -16.29 10.82 6.59
N GLU A 301 -15.77 10.56 7.79
CA GLU A 301 -15.61 9.21 8.30
C GLU A 301 -17.00 8.59 8.57
N VAL A 302 -17.28 7.46 7.92
CA VAL A 302 -18.57 6.77 8.02
C VAL A 302 -18.52 5.49 8.85
N ALA A 303 -17.32 4.99 9.13
CA ALA A 303 -17.09 3.87 10.03
C ALA A 303 -15.65 3.83 10.50
N ARG A 304 -15.41 3.27 11.68
CA ARG A 304 -14.10 2.89 12.20
C ARG A 304 -14.15 1.44 12.64
N ILE A 305 -13.35 0.60 11.99
CA ILE A 305 -13.43 -0.85 12.08
C ILE A 305 -12.22 -1.37 12.86
N PRO A 306 -12.42 -2.07 13.99
CA PRO A 306 -11.31 -2.67 14.74
C PRO A 306 -10.61 -3.77 13.96
N THR A 307 -9.26 -3.78 14.00
CA THR A 307 -8.42 -4.83 13.43
C THR A 307 -8.04 -5.89 14.46
N SER A 308 -7.55 -7.04 14.01
CA SER A 308 -7.16 -8.14 14.90
C SER A 308 -5.84 -7.86 15.64
N LYS A 309 -4.95 -7.06 15.05
CA LYS A 309 -3.63 -6.71 15.57
C LYS A 309 -3.42 -5.20 15.59
N LYS A 310 -2.43 -4.74 16.36
CA LYS A 310 -2.26 -3.32 16.71
C LYS A 310 -1.62 -2.49 15.60
N ILE A 311 -0.58 -2.94 14.95
CA ILE A 311 0.23 -2.11 14.07
C ILE A 311 -0.28 -2.26 12.64
N VAL A 312 -1.40 -1.59 12.34
CA VAL A 312 -2.08 -1.69 11.05
C VAL A 312 -1.26 -1.01 9.95
N HIS A 313 -1.01 -1.70 8.82
CA HIS A 313 -0.09 -1.24 7.80
C HIS A 313 -0.73 -1.08 6.42
N GLY A 314 -0.77 -2.13 5.60
CA GLY A 314 -1.14 -2.07 4.18
C GLY A 314 -2.62 -2.33 3.91
N ILE A 315 -3.08 -1.88 2.74
CA ILE A 315 -4.46 -2.06 2.24
C ILE A 315 -4.40 -2.58 0.81
N ALA A 316 -5.23 -3.59 0.51
CA ALA A 316 -5.50 -4.02 -0.86
C ALA A 316 -6.98 -4.40 -1.00
N TYR A 317 -7.52 -4.35 -2.22
CA TYR A 317 -8.93 -4.67 -2.48
C TYR A 317 -9.09 -5.96 -3.28
N SER A 318 -10.18 -6.69 -3.02
CA SER A 318 -10.61 -7.74 -3.93
C SER A 318 -10.94 -7.14 -5.32
N PRO A 319 -10.78 -7.91 -6.43
CA PRO A 319 -11.01 -7.39 -7.78
C PRO A 319 -12.41 -6.80 -8.02
N ASN A 320 -13.41 -7.29 -7.27
CA ASN A 320 -14.79 -6.77 -7.35
C ASN A 320 -15.06 -5.60 -6.38
N GLY A 321 -14.04 -5.13 -5.65
CA GLY A 321 -14.15 -4.02 -4.71
C GLY A 321 -15.01 -4.27 -3.47
N ARG A 322 -15.51 -5.51 -3.25
CA ARG A 322 -16.38 -5.81 -2.11
C ARG A 322 -15.62 -5.97 -0.79
N LEU A 323 -14.44 -6.56 -0.86
CA LEU A 323 -13.60 -6.84 0.31
C LEU A 323 -12.33 -5.98 0.27
N ALA A 324 -11.89 -5.55 1.43
CA ALA A 324 -10.54 -5.03 1.63
C ALA A 324 -9.73 -5.99 2.49
N TYR A 325 -8.45 -6.10 2.19
CA TYR A 325 -7.45 -6.87 2.92
C TYR A 325 -6.48 -5.91 3.59
N VAL A 326 -6.28 -6.10 4.87
CA VAL A 326 -5.48 -5.18 5.69
C VAL A 326 -4.42 -5.96 6.42
N SER A 327 -3.13 -5.66 6.14
CA SER A 327 -2.02 -6.23 6.89
C SER A 327 -1.81 -5.50 8.21
N SER A 328 -1.40 -6.23 9.22
CA SER A 328 -1.05 -5.69 10.53
C SER A 328 0.22 -6.36 11.03
N GLU A 329 1.22 -5.54 11.29
CA GLU A 329 2.50 -5.96 11.85
C GLU A 329 2.36 -6.53 13.27
N SER A 330 3.37 -7.25 13.71
CA SER A 330 3.57 -7.64 15.10
C SER A 330 5.00 -7.34 15.51
N ILE A 331 5.25 -7.24 16.79
CA ILE A 331 6.58 -7.05 17.37
C ILE A 331 7.02 -8.34 18.02
N GLY A 332 8.26 -8.77 17.73
CA GLY A 332 8.84 -9.98 18.27
C GLY A 332 8.31 -11.28 17.65
N ALA A 333 8.11 -12.32 18.45
CA ALA A 333 7.73 -13.65 17.99
C ALA A 333 6.23 -13.83 17.69
N ASP A 334 5.39 -12.87 18.06
CA ASP A 334 3.95 -12.94 17.80
C ASP A 334 3.69 -12.80 16.30
N PRO A 335 2.79 -13.62 15.72
CA PRO A 335 2.42 -13.45 14.32
C PRO A 335 1.61 -12.18 14.14
N GLY A 336 1.86 -11.46 13.05
CA GLY A 336 0.97 -10.45 12.54
C GLY A 336 -0.29 -11.06 11.93
N ALA A 337 -1.03 -10.30 11.15
CA ALA A 337 -2.26 -10.79 10.53
C ALA A 337 -2.57 -10.09 9.21
N VAL A 338 -3.41 -10.75 8.40
CA VAL A 338 -4.20 -10.10 7.35
C VAL A 338 -5.68 -10.22 7.72
N ASP A 339 -6.31 -9.08 7.93
CA ASP A 339 -7.74 -8.96 8.19
C ASP A 339 -8.53 -8.83 6.89
N VAL A 340 -9.74 -9.40 6.87
CA VAL A 340 -10.71 -9.25 5.78
C VAL A 340 -11.84 -8.34 6.23
N ILE A 341 -12.05 -7.25 5.52
CA ILE A 341 -13.09 -6.27 5.80
C ILE A 341 -14.13 -6.31 4.68
N ASP A 342 -15.40 -6.55 5.04
CA ASP A 342 -16.53 -6.38 4.13
C ASP A 342 -16.97 -4.91 4.15
N LEU A 343 -16.80 -4.24 3.00
CA LEU A 343 -17.03 -2.80 2.86
C LEU A 343 -18.52 -2.45 2.95
N SER A 344 -19.39 -3.32 2.46
CA SER A 344 -20.85 -3.10 2.53
C SER A 344 -21.38 -3.27 3.94
N ALA A 345 -20.88 -4.27 4.66
CA ALA A 345 -21.23 -4.53 6.05
C ALA A 345 -20.46 -3.63 7.04
N ARG A 346 -19.41 -2.93 6.57
CA ARG A 346 -18.54 -2.06 7.36
C ARG A 346 -17.98 -2.76 8.61
N LYS A 347 -17.53 -4.00 8.42
CA LYS A 347 -17.00 -4.81 9.52
C LYS A 347 -15.91 -5.77 9.07
N ARG A 348 -15.04 -6.17 10.01
CA ARG A 348 -14.12 -7.28 9.82
C ARG A 348 -14.90 -8.60 9.82
N VAL A 349 -14.70 -9.42 8.79
CA VAL A 349 -15.39 -10.72 8.58
C VAL A 349 -14.46 -11.91 8.66
N GLY A 350 -13.15 -11.70 8.66
CA GLY A 350 -12.14 -12.75 8.77
C GLY A 350 -10.78 -12.20 9.17
N SER A 351 -9.88 -13.10 9.54
CA SER A 351 -8.48 -12.81 9.84
C SER A 351 -7.65 -14.08 9.66
N VAL A 352 -6.42 -13.94 9.16
CA VAL A 352 -5.43 -15.02 9.10
C VAL A 352 -4.12 -14.56 9.72
N ALA A 353 -3.52 -15.39 10.55
CA ALA A 353 -2.23 -15.11 11.15
C ALA A 353 -1.12 -15.28 10.10
N ILE A 354 -0.20 -14.32 10.05
CA ILE A 354 0.96 -14.29 9.15
C ILE A 354 2.22 -14.22 10.00
N PRO A 355 3.17 -15.15 9.84
CA PRO A 355 4.45 -15.11 10.55
C PRO A 355 5.27 -13.85 10.20
N GLY A 356 6.09 -13.40 11.13
CA GLY A 356 6.91 -12.21 10.95
C GLY A 356 6.11 -10.92 11.03
N GLN A 357 6.64 -9.89 10.44
CA GLN A 357 6.12 -8.52 10.43
C GLN A 357 5.46 -8.22 9.07
N PRO A 358 4.17 -8.58 8.85
CA PRO A 358 3.50 -8.34 7.58
C PRO A 358 3.28 -6.85 7.34
N THR A 359 3.82 -6.34 6.23
CA THR A 359 3.84 -4.93 5.84
C THR A 359 3.07 -4.68 4.55
N GLY A 360 3.74 -4.63 3.41
CA GLY A 360 3.12 -4.40 2.10
C GLY A 360 2.18 -5.52 1.69
N ILE A 361 1.07 -5.17 1.05
CA ILE A 361 0.02 -6.10 0.62
C ILE A 361 -0.47 -5.73 -0.77
N THR A 362 -0.80 -6.74 -1.58
CA THR A 362 -1.30 -6.56 -2.95
C THR A 362 -2.29 -7.65 -3.32
N VAL A 363 -2.94 -7.50 -4.49
CA VAL A 363 -3.81 -8.53 -5.06
C VAL A 363 -3.35 -8.86 -6.47
N LEU A 364 -3.11 -10.15 -6.72
CA LEU A 364 -2.79 -10.73 -8.03
C LEU A 364 -4.04 -11.39 -8.61
N GLN A 365 -4.51 -10.91 -9.75
CA GLN A 365 -5.52 -11.60 -10.53
C GLN A 365 -4.90 -12.75 -11.32
N LEU A 366 -5.47 -13.93 -11.21
CA LEU A 366 -5.01 -15.10 -11.96
C LEU A 366 -5.59 -15.09 -13.37
N PRO A 367 -4.84 -15.57 -14.38
CA PRO A 367 -5.38 -15.77 -15.73
C PRO A 367 -6.63 -16.65 -15.68
N SER A 368 -7.66 -16.28 -16.44
CA SER A 368 -8.84 -17.13 -16.59
C SER A 368 -8.45 -18.53 -17.12
N PRO A 369 -9.03 -19.61 -16.59
CA PRO A 369 -8.74 -20.97 -17.05
C PRO A 369 -8.94 -21.18 -18.56
N THR A 370 -9.78 -20.35 -19.19
CA THR A 370 -10.07 -20.37 -20.64
C THR A 370 -8.98 -19.73 -21.50
N ALA A 371 -8.01 -19.02 -20.94
CA ALA A 371 -6.91 -18.39 -21.70
C ALA A 371 -5.69 -19.33 -21.94
N ARG A 372 -5.75 -20.59 -21.48
CA ARG A 372 -4.69 -21.60 -21.65
C ARG A 372 -5.00 -22.60 -22.77
N ARG A 373 -5.56 -22.17 -23.90
CA ARG A 373 -5.67 -23.02 -25.10
C ARG A 373 -4.95 -22.41 -26.28
#